data_752d03630dec2f842f21fb36bbff378c
#
_entry.id   752d03630dec2f842f21fb36bbff378c
#
_cell.length_a   1.000
_cell.length_b   1.000
_cell.length_c   1.000
_cell.angle_alpha   90.00
_cell.angle_beta   90.00
_cell.angle_gamma   90.00
#
_symmetry.space_group_name_H-M   'P 1'
#
loop_
_entity.id
_entity.type
_entity.pdbx_description
1 polymer ?
#
loop_
_entity_poly.entity_id
_entity_poly.type
_entity_poly.pdbx_seq_one_letter_code
_entity_poly.pdbx_strand_id
1 'polypeptide(L)'
;MKKLIFILLFVPFISCKNNLDLEIKNEIKKTKIPAVVMGKVTKKGGMQFFSSGPSRWDRNDTINENNIFRIASMTKALGSVAALQLVEQGKITLDEPLDEYLPEMSSIKILSKENQIVNPQKSITLRHLLTHTAGFGYGFTSMKLSKWDELKNEIGWSEKY
;
A
#
# COMPACT_ATOMS: atom_id res chain seq x y z
N MET A 1 37.01 61.28 -29.59
CA MET A 1 36.28 60.05 -29.91
C MET A 1 36.47 59.06 -28.75
N LYS A 2 35.47 58.97 -27.85
CA LYS A 2 35.51 58.09 -26.67
C LYS A 2 34.98 56.70 -27.07
N LYS A 3 35.83 55.67 -27.02
CA LYS A 3 35.42 54.28 -27.25
C LYS A 3 34.75 53.75 -26.00
N LEU A 4 33.45 53.47 -26.09
CA LEU A 4 32.67 52.84 -25.01
C LEU A 4 32.96 51.33 -25.10
N ILE A 5 33.67 50.78 -24.12
CA ILE A 5 33.91 49.36 -23.98
C ILE A 5 32.72 48.76 -23.26
N PHE A 6 31.89 48.01 -24.01
CA PHE A 6 30.79 47.21 -23.43
C PHE A 6 31.38 45.95 -22.79
N ILE A 7 31.56 45.96 -21.46
CA ILE A 7 31.90 44.77 -20.72
C ILE A 7 30.62 43.94 -20.57
N LEU A 8 30.46 42.90 -21.41
CA LEU A 8 29.40 41.91 -21.24
C LEU A 8 29.72 41.07 -20.01
N LEU A 9 29.08 41.41 -18.88
CA LEU A 9 29.10 40.62 -17.67
C LEU A 9 28.37 39.29 -17.96
N PHE A 10 29.17 38.25 -18.29
CA PHE A 10 28.72 36.87 -18.33
C PHE A 10 28.47 36.43 -16.88
N VAL A 11 27.24 36.65 -16.36
CA VAL A 11 26.82 36.05 -15.10
C VAL A 11 26.56 34.58 -15.41
N PRO A 12 27.36 33.63 -14.91
CA PRO A 12 27.03 32.23 -15.05
C PRO A 12 25.74 32.01 -14.27
N PHE A 13 24.68 31.68 -14.97
CA PHE A 13 23.48 31.12 -14.35
C PHE A 13 23.92 29.82 -13.66
N ILE A 14 24.33 29.91 -12.42
CA ILE A 14 24.48 28.76 -11.52
C ILE A 14 23.05 28.23 -11.35
N SER A 15 22.68 27.32 -12.24
CA SER A 15 21.49 26.50 -12.04
C SER A 15 21.70 25.78 -10.71
N CYS A 16 21.06 26.26 -9.65
CA CYS A 16 20.88 25.50 -8.42
C CYS A 16 20.10 24.22 -8.80
N LYS A 17 20.79 23.20 -9.29
CA LYS A 17 20.29 21.84 -9.18
C LYS A 17 20.19 21.60 -7.67
N ASN A 18 18.99 21.78 -7.12
CA ASN A 18 18.70 21.30 -5.79
C ASN A 18 19.18 19.86 -5.75
N ASN A 19 20.25 19.63 -4.98
CA ASN A 19 20.84 18.30 -4.88
C ASN A 19 19.99 17.54 -3.86
N LEU A 20 18.74 17.27 -4.25
CA LEU A 20 17.75 16.56 -3.45
C LEU A 20 18.33 15.23 -2.91
N ASP A 21 19.15 14.57 -3.71
CA ASP A 21 19.84 13.33 -3.31
C ASP A 21 20.77 13.54 -2.11
N LEU A 22 21.47 14.67 -2.06
CA LEU A 22 22.35 14.99 -0.93
C LEU A 22 21.54 15.36 0.33
N GLU A 23 20.48 16.11 0.18
CA GLU A 23 19.57 16.46 1.28
C GLU A 23 18.95 15.21 1.88
N ILE A 24 18.41 14.30 1.04
CA ILE A 24 17.84 13.03 1.47
C ILE A 24 18.88 12.17 2.18
N LYS A 25 20.10 12.06 1.64
CA LYS A 25 21.20 11.31 2.29
C LYS A 25 21.53 11.85 3.68
N ASN A 26 21.54 13.16 3.82
CA ASN A 26 21.84 13.83 5.10
C ASN A 26 20.71 13.58 6.12
N GLU A 27 19.46 13.66 5.70
CA GLU A 27 18.32 13.39 6.59
C GLU A 27 18.27 11.92 7.02
N ILE A 28 18.53 10.97 6.11
CA ILE A 28 18.61 9.55 6.43
C ILE A 28 19.68 9.25 7.47
N LYS A 29 20.86 9.86 7.33
CA LYS A 29 21.95 9.72 8.33
C LYS A 29 21.51 10.19 9.72
N LYS A 30 20.75 11.28 9.81
CA LYS A 30 20.23 11.81 11.09
C LYS A 30 19.18 10.90 11.71
N THR A 31 18.33 10.26 10.90
CA THR A 31 17.17 9.49 11.36
C THR A 31 17.47 8.03 11.69
N LYS A 32 18.71 7.57 11.49
CA LYS A 32 19.13 6.17 11.70
C LYS A 32 18.33 5.15 10.88
N ILE A 33 17.73 5.56 9.77
CA ILE A 33 17.06 4.66 8.83
C ILE A 33 18.15 3.83 8.13
N PRO A 34 18.12 2.49 8.25
CA PRO A 34 19.21 1.66 7.76
C PRO A 34 19.28 1.59 6.23
N ALA A 35 18.13 1.56 5.59
CA ALA A 35 18.03 1.48 4.14
C ALA A 35 16.73 2.12 3.65
N VAL A 36 16.78 2.74 2.47
CA VAL A 36 15.62 3.40 1.86
C VAL A 36 15.70 3.34 0.34
N VAL A 37 14.55 3.16 -0.31
CA VAL A 37 14.35 3.41 -1.73
C VAL A 37 13.17 4.35 -1.88
N MET A 38 13.36 5.42 -2.62
CA MET A 38 12.32 6.41 -2.91
C MET A 38 12.17 6.57 -4.41
N GLY A 39 10.94 6.65 -4.88
CA GLY A 39 10.61 6.91 -6.27
C GLY A 39 9.80 8.20 -6.39
N LYS A 40 10.11 9.01 -7.40
CA LYS A 40 9.35 10.20 -7.78
C LYS A 40 8.92 10.07 -9.23
N VAL A 41 7.61 10.16 -9.46
CA VAL A 41 7.04 10.22 -10.81
C VAL A 41 6.68 11.68 -11.12
N THR A 42 7.11 12.17 -12.26
CA THR A 42 6.80 13.53 -12.71
C THR A 42 5.53 13.51 -13.58
N LYS A 43 4.84 14.65 -13.68
CA LYS A 43 3.65 14.82 -14.55
C LYS A 43 3.91 14.46 -16.02
N LYS A 44 5.16 14.56 -16.48
CA LYS A 44 5.57 14.19 -17.84
C LYS A 44 5.97 12.70 -17.97
N GLY A 45 5.71 11.87 -16.96
CA GLY A 45 6.02 10.45 -16.97
C GLY A 45 7.47 10.09 -16.65
N GLY A 46 8.35 11.07 -16.38
CA GLY A 46 9.71 10.78 -15.95
C GLY A 46 9.74 10.19 -14.53
N MET A 47 10.55 9.14 -14.35
CA MET A 47 10.79 8.53 -13.05
C MET A 47 12.21 8.87 -12.57
N GLN A 48 12.32 9.19 -11.29
CA GLN A 48 13.59 9.39 -10.60
C GLN A 48 13.60 8.52 -9.35
N PHE A 49 14.69 7.79 -9.14
CA PHE A 49 14.87 6.95 -7.96
C PHE A 49 16.04 7.44 -7.13
N PHE A 50 15.89 7.30 -5.83
CA PHE A 50 16.92 7.49 -4.84
C PHE A 50 16.99 6.25 -3.97
N SER A 51 18.19 5.77 -3.69
CA SER A 51 18.39 4.63 -2.80
C SER A 51 19.62 4.83 -1.92
N SER A 52 19.58 4.31 -0.70
CA SER A 52 20.68 4.36 0.26
C SER A 52 20.59 3.21 1.24
N GLY A 53 21.72 2.64 1.60
CA GLY A 53 21.84 1.55 2.56
C GLY A 53 21.97 0.17 1.93
N PRO A 54 22.18 -0.89 2.74
CA PRO A 54 22.31 -2.26 2.26
C PRO A 54 20.96 -2.85 1.84
N SER A 55 20.97 -3.78 0.89
CA SER A 55 19.76 -4.51 0.48
C SER A 55 19.25 -5.47 1.57
N ARG A 56 20.16 -5.98 2.41
CA ARG A 56 19.91 -6.88 3.53
C ARG A 56 20.94 -6.65 4.64
N TRP A 57 20.61 -7.05 5.85
CA TRP A 57 21.47 -6.92 7.03
C TRP A 57 22.79 -7.70 6.93
N ASP A 58 22.78 -8.78 6.16
CA ASP A 58 23.88 -9.73 5.99
C ASP A 58 24.63 -9.57 4.66
N ARG A 59 24.40 -8.47 3.93
CA ARG A 59 25.02 -8.19 2.62
C ARG A 59 25.55 -6.77 2.54
N ASN A 60 26.56 -6.60 1.67
CA ASN A 60 27.17 -5.30 1.39
C ASN A 60 26.67 -4.66 0.08
N ASP A 61 25.75 -5.32 -0.64
CA ASP A 61 25.16 -4.78 -1.85
C ASP A 61 24.16 -3.65 -1.49
N THR A 62 24.19 -2.58 -2.27
CA THR A 62 23.30 -1.43 -2.07
C THR A 62 21.89 -1.76 -2.56
N ILE A 63 20.91 -1.42 -1.74
CA ILE A 63 19.49 -1.47 -2.12
C ILE A 63 19.20 -0.53 -3.30
N ASN A 64 18.32 -0.94 -4.21
CA ASN A 64 17.91 -0.14 -5.37
C ASN A 64 16.44 -0.41 -5.76
N GLU A 65 15.96 0.27 -6.79
CA GLU A 65 14.59 0.18 -7.27
C GLU A 65 14.18 -1.19 -7.81
N ASN A 66 15.14 -2.06 -8.16
CA ASN A 66 14.87 -3.41 -8.67
C ASN A 66 14.75 -4.46 -7.55
N ASN A 67 14.97 -4.08 -6.30
CA ASN A 67 14.75 -4.98 -5.18
C ASN A 67 13.26 -5.27 -4.99
N ILE A 68 12.95 -6.51 -4.58
CA ILE A 68 11.58 -6.93 -4.29
C ILE A 68 11.25 -6.58 -2.83
N PHE A 69 10.15 -5.86 -2.64
CA PHE A 69 9.67 -5.43 -1.34
C PHE A 69 8.34 -6.10 -0.99
N ARG A 70 8.20 -6.49 0.27
CA ARG A 70 6.90 -6.89 0.81
C ARG A 70 6.10 -5.63 1.11
N ILE A 71 5.06 -5.38 0.31
CA ILE A 71 4.24 -4.17 0.44
C ILE A 71 3.07 -4.31 1.42
N ALA A 72 2.87 -5.51 1.99
CA ALA A 72 1.83 -5.79 2.98
C ALA A 72 0.47 -5.16 2.59
N SER A 73 -0.13 -4.35 3.47
CA SER A 73 -1.45 -3.75 3.23
C SER A 73 -1.53 -2.74 2.09
N MET A 74 -0.42 -2.27 1.55
CA MET A 74 -0.45 -1.46 0.32
C MET A 74 -0.99 -2.25 -0.89
N THR A 75 -0.95 -3.57 -0.84
CA THR A 75 -1.62 -4.46 -1.80
C THR A 75 -3.12 -4.16 -1.93
N LYS A 76 -3.77 -3.71 -0.85
CA LYS A 76 -5.20 -3.36 -0.87
C LYS A 76 -5.52 -2.23 -1.87
N ALA A 77 -4.62 -1.25 -2.01
CA ALA A 77 -4.80 -0.18 -2.99
C ALA A 77 -4.80 -0.73 -4.43
N LEU A 78 -3.89 -1.66 -4.73
CA LEU A 78 -3.82 -2.30 -6.04
C LEU A 78 -5.06 -3.16 -6.31
N GLY A 79 -5.47 -3.97 -5.32
CA GLY A 79 -6.69 -4.77 -5.40
C GLY A 79 -7.96 -3.90 -5.58
N SER A 80 -8.03 -2.78 -4.87
CA SER A 80 -9.14 -1.83 -5.00
C SER A 80 -9.22 -1.23 -6.40
N VAL A 81 -8.08 -0.83 -6.99
CA VAL A 81 -8.05 -0.31 -8.37
C VAL A 81 -8.50 -1.39 -9.35
N ALA A 82 -8.02 -2.62 -9.22
CA ALA A 82 -8.42 -3.72 -10.09
C ALA A 82 -9.94 -4.00 -10.00
N ALA A 83 -10.51 -4.01 -8.79
CA ALA A 83 -11.94 -4.18 -8.59
C ALA A 83 -12.76 -3.02 -9.20
N LEU A 84 -12.31 -1.77 -9.02
CA LEU A 84 -12.98 -0.60 -9.59
C LEU A 84 -12.91 -0.58 -11.13
N GLN A 85 -11.86 -1.12 -11.73
CA GLN A 85 -11.81 -1.31 -13.18
C GLN A 85 -12.88 -2.29 -13.69
N LEU A 86 -13.21 -3.33 -12.91
CA LEU A 86 -14.30 -4.24 -13.25
C LEU A 86 -15.66 -3.55 -13.11
N VAL A 87 -15.82 -2.69 -12.10
CA VAL A 87 -17.03 -1.85 -11.96
C VAL A 87 -17.17 -0.91 -13.15
N GLU A 88 -16.11 -0.23 -13.54
CA GLU A 88 -16.08 0.68 -14.71
C GLU A 88 -16.46 -0.05 -16.01
N GLN A 89 -16.06 -1.33 -16.16
CA GLN A 89 -16.41 -2.19 -17.28
C GLN A 89 -17.83 -2.77 -17.19
N GLY A 90 -18.60 -2.48 -16.13
CA GLY A 90 -19.93 -3.03 -15.90
C GLY A 90 -19.98 -4.53 -15.61
N LYS A 91 -18.83 -5.14 -15.24
CA LYS A 91 -18.76 -6.58 -14.95
C LYS A 91 -19.21 -6.95 -13.54
N ILE A 92 -19.04 -6.03 -12.61
CA ILE A 92 -19.51 -6.14 -11.22
C ILE A 92 -20.07 -4.78 -10.79
N THR A 93 -20.85 -4.76 -9.71
CA THR A 93 -21.33 -3.51 -9.12
C THR A 93 -20.78 -3.30 -7.71
N LEU A 94 -20.93 -2.10 -7.18
CA LEU A 94 -20.51 -1.80 -5.81
C LEU A 94 -21.43 -2.38 -4.75
N ASP A 95 -22.72 -2.54 -5.07
CA ASP A 95 -23.78 -2.76 -4.08
C ASP A 95 -24.51 -4.09 -4.21
N GLU A 96 -24.23 -4.86 -5.26
CA GLU A 96 -24.73 -6.23 -5.39
C GLU A 96 -24.03 -7.17 -4.41
N PRO A 97 -24.72 -8.24 -3.96
CA PRO A 97 -24.12 -9.28 -3.14
C PRO A 97 -22.88 -9.89 -3.78
N LEU A 98 -21.77 -9.93 -3.04
CA LEU A 98 -20.53 -10.52 -3.55
C LEU A 98 -20.61 -12.04 -3.74
N ASP A 99 -21.50 -12.71 -3.06
CA ASP A 99 -21.74 -14.15 -3.20
C ASP A 99 -22.30 -14.55 -4.56
N GLU A 100 -22.81 -13.62 -5.36
CA GLU A 100 -23.13 -13.83 -6.76
C GLU A 100 -21.88 -14.04 -7.65
N TYR A 101 -20.76 -13.40 -7.29
CA TYR A 101 -19.48 -13.50 -8.01
C TYR A 101 -18.49 -14.44 -7.33
N LEU A 102 -18.55 -14.53 -6.01
CA LEU A 102 -17.69 -15.32 -5.14
C LEU A 102 -18.57 -16.15 -4.18
N PRO A 103 -19.03 -17.34 -4.61
CA PRO A 103 -19.97 -18.16 -3.83
C PRO A 103 -19.54 -18.47 -2.40
N GLU A 104 -18.22 -18.54 -2.15
CA GLU A 104 -17.65 -18.71 -0.80
C GLU A 104 -18.02 -17.61 0.17
N MET A 105 -18.37 -16.42 -0.30
CA MET A 105 -18.81 -15.30 0.54
C MET A 105 -20.15 -15.55 1.23
N SER A 106 -20.98 -16.46 0.71
CA SER A 106 -22.26 -16.86 1.33
C SER A 106 -22.06 -17.66 2.63
N SER A 107 -20.91 -18.32 2.81
CA SER A 107 -20.62 -19.15 3.96
C SER A 107 -20.00 -18.40 5.15
N ILE A 108 -19.70 -17.10 5.00
CA ILE A 108 -19.09 -16.29 6.04
C ILE A 108 -20.02 -16.17 7.25
N LYS A 109 -19.46 -16.41 8.45
CA LYS A 109 -20.16 -16.29 9.72
C LYS A 109 -19.76 -15.01 10.44
N ILE A 110 -20.63 -14.57 11.34
CA ILE A 110 -20.39 -13.38 12.17
C ILE A 110 -20.27 -13.82 13.63
N LEU A 111 -19.28 -13.24 14.33
CA LEU A 111 -19.22 -13.31 15.77
C LEU A 111 -20.10 -12.20 16.37
N SER A 112 -21.19 -12.60 17.02
CA SER A 112 -22.14 -11.66 17.66
C SER A 112 -21.53 -10.96 18.87
N LYS A 113 -22.25 -9.98 19.42
CA LYS A 113 -21.85 -9.31 20.68
C LYS A 113 -21.83 -10.27 21.87
N GLU A 114 -22.66 -11.29 21.82
CA GLU A 114 -22.82 -12.36 22.82
C GLU A 114 -21.80 -13.49 22.64
N ASN A 115 -20.82 -13.31 21.75
CA ASN A 115 -19.81 -14.31 21.38
C ASN A 115 -20.40 -15.60 20.76
N GLN A 116 -21.52 -15.47 20.06
CA GLN A 116 -22.12 -16.58 19.30
C GLN A 116 -21.78 -16.46 17.83
N ILE A 117 -21.63 -17.59 17.14
CA ILE A 117 -21.41 -17.65 15.71
C ILE A 117 -22.76 -17.69 15.03
N VAL A 118 -23.08 -16.64 14.28
CA VAL A 118 -24.37 -16.46 13.62
C VAL A 118 -24.21 -16.21 12.11
N ASN A 119 -25.27 -16.44 11.35
CA ASN A 119 -25.32 -16.06 9.96
C ASN A 119 -25.44 -14.53 9.82
N PRO A 120 -24.82 -13.92 8.78
CA PRO A 120 -25.04 -12.53 8.47
C PRO A 120 -26.52 -12.28 8.09
N GLN A 121 -27.05 -11.14 8.49
CA GLN A 121 -28.40 -10.72 8.08
C GLN A 121 -28.43 -10.09 6.68
N LYS A 122 -27.26 -9.66 6.18
CA LYS A 122 -27.09 -9.04 4.86
C LYS A 122 -25.83 -9.59 4.23
N SER A 123 -25.86 -9.76 2.91
CA SER A 123 -24.69 -10.12 2.14
C SER A 123 -23.61 -9.02 2.17
N ILE A 124 -22.36 -9.41 2.05
CA ILE A 124 -21.22 -8.49 1.89
C ILE A 124 -21.23 -7.98 0.45
N THR A 125 -20.97 -6.69 0.27
CA THR A 125 -20.83 -6.05 -1.03
C THR A 125 -19.43 -5.55 -1.26
N LEU A 126 -19.07 -5.26 -2.51
CA LEU A 126 -17.77 -4.66 -2.84
C LEU A 126 -17.58 -3.32 -2.11
N ARG A 127 -18.62 -2.52 -1.97
CA ARG A 127 -18.58 -1.27 -1.19
C ARG A 127 -18.18 -1.52 0.25
N HIS A 128 -18.72 -2.54 0.91
CA HIS A 128 -18.34 -2.87 2.28
C HIS A 128 -16.85 -3.21 2.40
N LEU A 129 -16.27 -3.92 1.43
CA LEU A 129 -14.84 -4.24 1.42
C LEU A 129 -13.99 -2.98 1.19
N LEU A 130 -14.31 -2.17 0.19
CA LEU A 130 -13.57 -0.96 -0.16
C LEU A 130 -13.58 0.10 0.95
N THR A 131 -14.65 0.15 1.73
CA THR A 131 -14.82 1.11 2.84
C THR A 131 -14.42 0.55 4.20
N HIS A 132 -13.91 -0.68 4.27
CA HIS A 132 -13.59 -1.39 5.53
C HIS A 132 -14.77 -1.53 6.49
N THR A 133 -15.99 -1.68 5.98
CA THR A 133 -17.23 -1.85 6.77
C THR A 133 -17.80 -3.26 6.71
N ALA A 134 -17.11 -4.20 6.06
CA ALA A 134 -17.55 -5.59 5.94
C ALA A 134 -17.44 -6.41 7.24
N GLY A 135 -16.76 -5.88 8.27
CA GLY A 135 -16.62 -6.55 9.55
C GLY A 135 -15.41 -7.49 9.66
N PHE A 136 -14.58 -7.60 8.64
CA PHE A 136 -13.32 -8.36 8.73
C PHE A 136 -12.33 -7.71 9.68
N GLY A 137 -11.64 -8.52 10.45
CA GLY A 137 -10.62 -8.07 11.39
C GLY A 137 -9.49 -9.09 11.54
N TYR A 138 -8.54 -8.77 12.38
CA TYR A 138 -7.40 -9.64 12.69
C TYR A 138 -7.42 -10.04 14.16
N GLY A 139 -7.10 -11.30 14.47
CA GLY A 139 -7.02 -11.78 15.86
C GLY A 139 -6.09 -10.94 16.74
N PHE A 140 -4.97 -10.44 16.18
CA PHE A 140 -4.03 -9.58 16.92
C PHE A 140 -4.54 -8.16 17.19
N THR A 141 -5.64 -7.72 16.56
CA THR A 141 -6.24 -6.40 16.80
C THR A 141 -7.46 -6.43 17.71
N SER A 142 -7.98 -7.62 18.02
CA SER A 142 -9.18 -7.80 18.83
C SER A 142 -9.14 -9.09 19.63
N MET A 143 -9.24 -8.97 20.95
CA MET A 143 -9.34 -10.14 21.84
C MET A 143 -10.55 -11.04 21.53
N LYS A 144 -11.64 -10.47 21.00
CA LYS A 144 -12.78 -11.26 20.55
C LYS A 144 -12.45 -12.12 19.34
N LEU A 145 -11.68 -11.57 18.39
CA LEU A 145 -11.27 -12.31 17.21
C LEU A 145 -10.15 -13.31 17.50
N SER A 146 -9.30 -13.07 18.50
CA SER A 146 -8.32 -14.07 18.92
C SER A 146 -8.99 -15.35 19.46
N LYS A 147 -10.14 -15.21 20.10
CA LYS A 147 -10.96 -16.35 20.54
C LYS A 147 -11.73 -17.04 19.41
N TRP A 148 -11.80 -16.42 18.24
CA TRP A 148 -12.46 -16.99 17.06
C TRP A 148 -11.82 -18.31 16.63
N ASP A 149 -10.51 -18.41 16.69
CA ASP A 149 -9.78 -19.63 16.33
C ASP A 149 -10.03 -20.75 17.34
N GLU A 150 -10.19 -20.39 18.63
CA GLU A 150 -10.61 -21.34 19.67
C GLU A 150 -12.04 -21.86 19.38
N LEU A 151 -12.98 -20.93 19.11
CA LEU A 151 -14.37 -21.25 18.79
C LEU A 151 -14.51 -22.08 17.49
N LYS A 152 -13.71 -21.79 16.46
CA LYS A 152 -13.67 -22.61 15.23
C LYS A 152 -13.29 -24.07 15.54
N ASN A 153 -12.28 -24.27 16.36
CA ASN A 153 -11.83 -25.61 16.75
C ASN A 153 -12.91 -26.37 17.55
N GLU A 154 -13.64 -25.68 18.44
CA GLU A 154 -14.73 -26.28 19.20
C GLU A 154 -15.90 -26.74 18.33
N ILE A 155 -16.21 -26.03 17.25
CA ILE A 155 -17.31 -26.37 16.33
C ILE A 155 -16.88 -27.24 15.15
N GLY A 156 -15.59 -27.66 15.11
CA GLY A 156 -15.06 -28.51 14.03
C GLY A 156 -14.97 -27.82 12.66
N TRP A 157 -14.92 -26.48 12.64
CA TRP A 157 -14.82 -25.72 11.39
C TRP A 157 -13.37 -25.74 10.88
N SER A 158 -13.12 -26.46 9.78
CA SER A 158 -11.82 -26.45 9.13
C SER A 158 -11.84 -25.50 7.94
N GLU A 159 -10.90 -24.55 7.89
CA GLU A 159 -10.61 -23.82 6.66
C GLU A 159 -10.06 -24.82 5.63
N LYS A 160 -10.88 -25.14 4.65
CA LYS A 160 -10.43 -25.86 3.46
C LYS A 160 -10.00 -24.85 2.41
N TYR A 161 -8.84 -24.18 2.63
CA TYR A 161 -8.17 -23.42 1.57
C TYR A 161 -6.66 -23.41 1.84
#